data_d83811fc0ab879615ed1b201e5e93a25
#
_entry.id   d83811fc0ab879615ed1b201e5e93a25
#
_cell.length_a   1.000
_cell.length_b   1.000
_cell.length_c   1.000
_cell.angle_alpha   90.00
_cell.angle_beta   90.00
_cell.angle_gamma   90.00
#
_symmetry.space_group_name_H-M   'P 1'
#
loop_
_entity.id
_entity.type
_entity.pdbx_description
1 polymer ?
#
loop_
_entity_poly.entity_id
_entity_poly.type
_entity_poly.pdbx_seq_one_letter_code
_entity_poly.pdbx_strand_id
1 'polypeptide(L)'
;MSNRTKGILCIVASAFGFAAMAFFVRLCDDFGAPVNCFQKSLFRNLIAVLIAAAVFAREPRRGLPKEPKAWLLLLGRSVAGCLGIFGNFYALSHINIGEAMTLNKTAPFFTVLFTGLFLRERITRRQLACLVAAFAGALLVMKPGFQGEATFATVCALGGGLGAGIAYTCVRELGLLRVNGALIVLFFSAFSTLASLPFFAAAPDPMTGAQLLVMIGAGCAAAVGQFGVTAAYRFAPPHEIAVFDYTNVIFTALFGFFFFAQVPDLLSVAGFSVIVLAAVLSSRPPSGKI
;
A
#
# COMPACT_ATOMS: atom_id res chain seq x y z
N MET A 1 -9.30 3.09 23.73
CA MET A 1 -8.72 3.70 22.52
C MET A 1 -9.83 4.09 21.57
N SER A 2 -9.78 5.31 21.01
CA SER A 2 -10.73 5.75 19.99
C SER A 2 -10.54 4.97 18.66
N ASN A 3 -11.60 4.91 17.83
CA ASN A 3 -11.49 4.26 16.52
C ASN A 3 -10.43 4.93 15.63
N ARG A 4 -10.31 6.26 15.73
CA ARG A 4 -9.24 7.02 15.05
C ARG A 4 -7.84 6.57 15.47
N THR A 5 -7.59 6.43 16.77
CA THR A 5 -6.29 5.96 17.28
C THR A 5 -5.98 4.55 16.79
N LYS A 6 -6.98 3.64 16.79
CA LYS A 6 -6.83 2.30 16.21
C LYS A 6 -6.50 2.37 14.73
N GLY A 7 -7.19 3.24 13.98
CA GLY A 7 -6.93 3.48 12.56
C GLY A 7 -5.49 3.96 12.30
N ILE A 8 -5.01 4.93 13.08
CA ILE A 8 -3.63 5.44 12.99
C ILE A 8 -2.60 4.34 13.25
N LEU A 9 -2.76 3.56 14.31
CA LEU A 9 -1.84 2.47 14.61
C LEU A 9 -1.83 1.41 13.52
N CYS A 10 -2.99 1.06 12.98
CA CYS A 10 -3.11 0.09 11.91
C CYS A 10 -2.48 0.59 10.60
N ILE A 11 -2.63 1.87 10.23
CA ILE A 11 -2.03 2.41 9.01
C ILE A 11 -0.51 2.53 9.13
N VAL A 12 0.01 2.89 10.31
CA VAL A 12 1.46 2.91 10.57
C VAL A 12 2.05 1.50 10.56
N ALA A 13 1.36 0.51 11.15
CA ALA A 13 1.75 -0.90 11.06
C ALA A 13 1.72 -1.41 9.61
N SER A 14 0.72 -0.98 8.83
CA SER A 14 0.66 -1.26 7.39
C SER A 14 1.84 -0.66 6.64
N ALA A 15 2.17 0.60 6.93
CA ALA A 15 3.29 1.31 6.33
C ALA A 15 4.63 0.62 6.61
N PHE A 16 4.83 0.15 7.84
CA PHE A 16 5.99 -0.68 8.21
C PHE A 16 5.99 -2.02 7.45
N GLY A 17 4.86 -2.74 7.44
CA GLY A 17 4.72 -4.01 6.74
C GLY A 17 5.05 -3.91 5.25
N PHE A 18 4.57 -2.87 4.56
CA PHE A 18 4.90 -2.65 3.16
C PHE A 18 6.35 -2.20 2.94
N ALA A 19 6.95 -1.45 3.87
CA ALA A 19 8.37 -1.12 3.80
C ALA A 19 9.25 -2.36 3.99
N ALA A 20 8.93 -3.21 4.98
CA ALA A 20 9.60 -4.49 5.19
C ALA A 20 9.43 -5.44 3.99
N MET A 21 8.24 -5.46 3.38
CA MET A 21 8.01 -6.22 2.15
C MET A 21 8.93 -5.72 1.02
N ALA A 22 9.04 -4.41 0.82
CA ALA A 22 9.92 -3.83 -0.20
C ALA A 22 11.39 -4.16 0.07
N PHE A 23 11.80 -4.14 1.34
CA PHE A 23 13.13 -4.58 1.77
C PHE A 23 13.40 -6.04 1.37
N PHE A 24 12.52 -6.99 1.71
CA PHE A 24 12.69 -8.39 1.33
C PHE A 24 12.67 -8.61 -0.18
N VAL A 25 11.83 -7.90 -0.92
CA VAL A 25 11.78 -7.96 -2.38
C VAL A 25 13.10 -7.49 -2.99
N ARG A 26 13.72 -6.45 -2.44
CA ARG A 26 15.05 -5.99 -2.85
C ARG A 26 16.13 -6.99 -2.48
N LEU A 27 16.12 -7.49 -1.25
CA LEU A 27 17.08 -8.46 -0.72
C LEU A 27 17.07 -9.76 -1.54
N CYS A 28 15.96 -10.13 -2.16
CA CYS A 28 15.85 -11.33 -2.99
C CYS A 28 16.87 -11.32 -4.15
N ASP A 29 17.15 -10.16 -4.73
CA ASP A 29 18.08 -10.04 -5.85
C ASP A 29 19.55 -10.18 -5.44
N ASP A 30 19.86 -10.09 -4.14
CA ASP A 30 21.22 -10.27 -3.61
C ASP A 30 21.59 -11.77 -3.43
N PHE A 31 20.60 -12.70 -3.48
CA PHE A 31 20.79 -14.13 -3.27
C PHE A 31 20.77 -14.98 -4.54
N GLY A 32 20.81 -14.37 -5.72
CA GLY A 32 20.81 -15.08 -6.99
C GLY A 32 20.55 -14.17 -8.19
N ALA A 33 20.24 -14.77 -9.33
CA ALA A 33 19.82 -14.00 -10.49
C ALA A 33 18.55 -13.18 -10.21
N PRO A 34 18.41 -11.97 -10.78
CA PRO A 34 17.21 -11.18 -10.61
C PRO A 34 15.95 -11.96 -11.03
N VAL A 35 14.95 -11.98 -10.17
CA VAL A 35 13.69 -12.67 -10.41
C VAL A 35 12.66 -11.70 -10.97
N ASN A 36 11.87 -12.17 -11.94
CA ASN A 36 10.79 -11.41 -12.56
C ASN A 36 9.82 -10.84 -11.49
N CYS A 37 9.40 -9.60 -11.68
CA CYS A 37 8.51 -8.90 -10.76
C CYS A 37 7.14 -9.58 -10.58
N PHE A 38 6.60 -10.22 -11.63
CA PHE A 38 5.35 -10.97 -11.55
C PHE A 38 5.50 -12.23 -10.69
N GLN A 39 6.64 -12.90 -10.78
CA GLN A 39 6.96 -14.05 -9.94
C GLN A 39 7.13 -13.65 -8.48
N LYS A 40 7.84 -12.55 -8.20
CA LYS A 40 7.92 -11.97 -6.84
C LYS A 40 6.53 -11.63 -6.32
N SER A 41 5.66 -11.03 -7.16
CA SER A 41 4.26 -10.73 -6.79
C SER A 41 3.47 -12.00 -6.48
N LEU A 42 3.63 -13.06 -7.28
CA LEU A 42 2.96 -14.35 -7.07
C LEU A 42 3.31 -14.93 -5.69
N PHE A 43 4.62 -15.12 -5.41
CA PHE A 43 5.06 -15.73 -4.14
C PHE A 43 4.64 -14.89 -2.93
N ARG A 44 4.79 -13.57 -3.01
CA ARG A 44 4.32 -12.66 -1.96
C ARG A 44 2.83 -12.82 -1.68
N ASN A 45 2.00 -12.83 -2.72
CA ASN A 45 0.55 -12.94 -2.58
C ASN A 45 0.12 -14.35 -2.14
N LEU A 46 0.81 -15.40 -2.58
CA LEU A 46 0.54 -16.77 -2.15
C LEU A 46 0.68 -16.94 -0.63
N ILE A 47 1.76 -16.42 -0.05
CA ILE A 47 1.94 -16.43 1.42
C ILE A 47 0.85 -15.60 2.11
N ALA A 48 0.49 -14.44 1.54
CA ALA A 48 -0.61 -13.63 2.08
C ALA A 48 -1.96 -14.36 2.02
N VAL A 49 -2.22 -15.16 0.97
CA VAL A 49 -3.41 -16.05 0.89
C VAL A 49 -3.42 -17.05 2.02
N LEU A 50 -2.31 -17.75 2.25
CA LEU A 50 -2.23 -18.77 3.30
C LEU A 50 -2.47 -18.17 4.70
N ILE A 51 -1.87 -17.02 4.98
CA ILE A 51 -2.07 -16.30 6.25
C ILE A 51 -3.53 -15.84 6.36
N ALA A 52 -4.08 -15.22 5.32
CA ALA A 52 -5.45 -14.71 5.34
C ALA A 52 -6.47 -15.84 5.45
N ALA A 53 -6.26 -16.97 4.79
CA ALA A 53 -7.09 -18.17 4.91
C ALA A 53 -7.05 -18.73 6.35
N ALA A 54 -5.86 -18.82 6.95
CA ALA A 54 -5.71 -19.27 8.33
C ALA A 54 -6.39 -18.34 9.34
N VAL A 55 -6.28 -17.01 9.16
CA VAL A 55 -6.95 -16.01 9.99
C VAL A 55 -8.46 -16.11 9.82
N PHE A 56 -8.94 -16.13 8.56
CA PHE A 56 -10.38 -16.26 8.27
C PHE A 56 -10.96 -17.56 8.81
N ALA A 57 -10.19 -18.66 8.72
CA ALA A 57 -10.61 -19.96 9.25
C ALA A 57 -10.77 -19.98 10.78
N ARG A 58 -10.06 -19.17 11.50
CA ARG A 58 -10.11 -19.07 12.98
C ARG A 58 -11.12 -18.05 13.49
N GLU A 59 -11.70 -17.23 12.63
CA GLU A 59 -12.65 -16.22 13.07
C GLU A 59 -14.02 -16.82 13.44
N PRO A 60 -14.57 -16.48 14.63
CA PRO A 60 -15.87 -17.03 15.07
C PRO A 60 -17.06 -16.60 14.19
N ARG A 61 -16.96 -15.42 13.58
CA ARG A 61 -17.98 -14.83 12.69
C ARG A 61 -17.62 -15.02 11.22
N ARG A 62 -17.49 -16.26 10.78
CA ARG A 62 -17.25 -16.62 9.37
C ARG A 62 -18.52 -16.44 8.56
N GLY A 63 -18.89 -15.23 8.25
CA GLY A 63 -20.02 -14.97 7.35
C GLY A 63 -19.52 -14.48 6.00
N LEU A 64 -19.95 -15.12 4.93
CA LEU A 64 -19.86 -14.52 3.61
C LEU A 64 -20.88 -13.38 3.53
N PRO A 65 -20.55 -12.28 2.85
CA PRO A 65 -21.50 -11.18 2.70
C PRO A 65 -22.72 -11.66 1.92
N LYS A 66 -23.91 -11.30 2.42
CA LYS A 66 -25.19 -11.65 1.78
C LYS A 66 -25.59 -10.65 0.70
N GLU A 67 -25.07 -9.43 0.79
CA GLU A 67 -25.40 -8.34 -0.12
C GLU A 67 -24.58 -8.43 -1.41
N PRO A 68 -25.22 -8.37 -2.60
CA PRO A 68 -24.51 -8.35 -3.90
C PRO A 68 -23.51 -7.18 -4.00
N LYS A 69 -23.83 -6.04 -3.37
CA LYS A 69 -22.97 -4.87 -3.32
C LYS A 69 -21.61 -5.18 -2.70
N ALA A 70 -21.56 -5.98 -1.63
CA ALA A 70 -20.30 -6.34 -1.00
C ALA A 70 -19.39 -7.20 -1.90
N TRP A 71 -19.98 -8.10 -2.70
CA TRP A 71 -19.25 -8.88 -3.69
C TRP A 71 -18.69 -8.01 -4.83
N LEU A 72 -19.51 -7.06 -5.30
CA LEU A 72 -19.04 -6.09 -6.30
C LEU A 72 -17.87 -5.24 -5.77
N LEU A 73 -17.94 -4.81 -4.51
CA LEU A 73 -16.84 -4.06 -3.87
C LEU A 73 -15.59 -4.92 -3.66
N LEU A 74 -15.73 -6.20 -3.28
CA LEU A 74 -14.59 -7.14 -3.20
C LEU A 74 -13.92 -7.33 -4.56
N LEU A 75 -14.71 -7.49 -5.62
CA LEU A 75 -14.20 -7.61 -6.98
C LEU A 75 -13.55 -6.29 -7.43
N GLY A 76 -14.23 -5.15 -7.27
CA GLY A 76 -13.70 -3.83 -7.62
C GLY A 76 -12.40 -3.50 -6.90
N ARG A 77 -12.32 -3.80 -5.59
CA ARG A 77 -11.08 -3.70 -4.80
C ARG A 77 -9.96 -4.57 -5.39
N SER A 78 -10.29 -5.77 -5.81
CA SER A 78 -9.28 -6.72 -6.29
C SER A 78 -8.81 -6.38 -7.69
N VAL A 79 -9.71 -6.05 -8.59
CA VAL A 79 -9.38 -5.62 -9.96
C VAL A 79 -8.55 -4.34 -9.93
N ALA A 80 -9.06 -3.30 -9.25
CA ALA A 80 -8.35 -2.01 -9.18
C ALA A 80 -6.97 -2.15 -8.50
N GLY A 81 -6.88 -2.94 -7.41
CA GLY A 81 -5.62 -3.22 -6.74
C GLY A 81 -4.63 -3.99 -7.61
N CYS A 82 -5.07 -5.00 -8.37
CA CYS A 82 -4.22 -5.77 -9.30
C CYS A 82 -3.73 -4.91 -10.47
N LEU A 83 -4.62 -4.16 -11.10
CA LEU A 83 -4.25 -3.24 -12.17
C LEU A 83 -3.24 -2.20 -11.66
N GLY A 84 -3.45 -1.72 -10.44
CA GLY A 84 -2.52 -0.84 -9.76
C GLY A 84 -1.13 -1.46 -9.57
N ILE A 85 -1.06 -2.72 -9.14
CA ILE A 85 0.21 -3.44 -8.97
C ILE A 85 0.91 -3.63 -10.34
N PHE A 86 0.18 -4.08 -11.35
CA PHE A 86 0.77 -4.32 -12.68
C PHE A 86 1.24 -3.03 -13.34
N GLY A 87 0.44 -1.94 -13.25
CA GLY A 87 0.85 -0.63 -13.74
C GLY A 87 2.11 -0.10 -13.07
N ASN A 88 2.20 -0.27 -11.74
CA ASN A 88 3.40 0.11 -10.98
C ASN A 88 4.61 -0.74 -11.37
N PHE A 89 4.47 -2.05 -11.57
CA PHE A 89 5.56 -2.91 -12.00
C PHE A 89 6.03 -2.58 -13.42
N TYR A 90 5.11 -2.31 -14.33
CA TYR A 90 5.46 -1.85 -15.67
C TYR A 90 6.26 -0.55 -15.60
N ALA A 91 5.81 0.42 -14.82
CA ALA A 91 6.50 1.68 -14.63
C ALA A 91 7.91 1.51 -14.06
N LEU A 92 8.08 0.67 -13.01
CA LEU A 92 9.38 0.38 -12.40
C LEU A 92 10.41 -0.19 -13.38
N SER A 93 9.95 -0.82 -14.47
CA SER A 93 10.82 -1.38 -15.53
C SER A 93 11.15 -0.38 -16.64
N HIS A 94 10.47 0.77 -16.73
CA HIS A 94 10.57 1.68 -17.87
C HIS A 94 10.93 3.12 -17.51
N ILE A 95 10.70 3.54 -16.26
CA ILE A 95 11.05 4.89 -15.77
C ILE A 95 11.88 4.79 -14.50
N ASN A 96 12.45 5.91 -14.08
CA ASN A 96 13.22 5.97 -12.83
C ASN A 96 12.38 5.47 -11.64
N ILE A 97 12.98 4.63 -10.79
CA ILE A 97 12.32 4.03 -9.63
C ILE A 97 11.71 5.11 -8.71
N GLY A 98 12.44 6.22 -8.49
CA GLY A 98 11.95 7.34 -7.69
C GLY A 98 10.68 7.98 -8.28
N GLU A 99 10.60 8.12 -9.60
CA GLU A 99 9.40 8.62 -10.30
C GLU A 99 8.22 7.65 -10.15
N ALA A 100 8.43 6.37 -10.45
CA ALA A 100 7.38 5.36 -10.35
C ALA A 100 6.82 5.27 -8.93
N MET A 101 7.69 5.24 -7.91
CA MET A 101 7.27 5.20 -6.51
C MET A 101 6.56 6.48 -6.08
N THR A 102 7.01 7.65 -6.55
CA THR A 102 6.37 8.94 -6.27
C THR A 102 4.96 8.99 -6.80
N LEU A 103 4.76 8.58 -8.06
CA LEU A 103 3.44 8.55 -8.69
C LEU A 103 2.51 7.55 -7.99
N ASN A 104 3.03 6.42 -7.55
CA ASN A 104 2.26 5.46 -6.76
C ASN A 104 1.85 6.05 -5.38
N LYS A 105 2.67 6.91 -4.76
CA LYS A 105 2.34 7.63 -3.51
C LYS A 105 1.25 8.69 -3.66
N THR A 106 0.66 8.87 -4.82
CA THR A 106 -0.59 9.62 -5.00
C THR A 106 -1.83 8.85 -4.51
N ALA A 107 -1.73 7.55 -4.22
CA ALA A 107 -2.82 6.71 -3.73
C ALA A 107 -3.60 7.30 -2.52
N PRO A 108 -2.96 7.88 -1.48
CA PRO A 108 -3.68 8.52 -0.38
C PRO A 108 -4.56 9.69 -0.83
N PHE A 109 -4.13 10.46 -1.83
CA PHE A 109 -4.95 11.54 -2.41
C PHE A 109 -6.20 11.00 -3.09
N PHE A 110 -6.03 10.01 -3.96
CA PHE A 110 -7.18 9.38 -4.64
C PHE A 110 -8.13 8.72 -3.65
N THR A 111 -7.60 8.08 -2.60
CA THR A 111 -8.44 7.48 -1.56
C THR A 111 -9.29 8.54 -0.85
N VAL A 112 -8.68 9.66 -0.44
CA VAL A 112 -9.39 10.76 0.21
C VAL A 112 -10.41 11.40 -0.75
N LEU A 113 -10.01 11.65 -2.00
CA LEU A 113 -10.89 12.21 -3.03
C LEU A 113 -12.12 11.32 -3.27
N PHE A 114 -11.92 10.02 -3.48
CA PHE A 114 -13.01 9.10 -3.78
C PHE A 114 -13.92 8.84 -2.58
N THR A 115 -13.39 8.76 -1.36
CA THR A 115 -14.24 8.64 -0.17
C THR A 115 -15.04 9.92 0.07
N GLY A 116 -14.47 11.09 -0.21
CA GLY A 116 -15.19 12.37 -0.21
C GLY A 116 -16.32 12.39 -1.24
N LEU A 117 -16.05 11.94 -2.47
CA LEU A 117 -17.00 11.97 -3.58
C LEU A 117 -18.09 10.89 -3.47
N PHE A 118 -17.72 9.63 -3.24
CA PHE A 118 -18.64 8.50 -3.28
C PHE A 118 -19.28 8.21 -1.92
N LEU A 119 -18.53 8.36 -0.82
CA LEU A 119 -19.02 8.10 0.53
C LEU A 119 -19.45 9.39 1.25
N ARG A 120 -19.32 10.55 0.59
CA ARG A 120 -19.70 11.88 1.13
C ARG A 120 -19.02 12.19 2.47
N GLU A 121 -17.81 11.70 2.68
CA GLU A 121 -17.02 11.99 3.86
C GLU A 121 -16.52 13.45 3.80
N ARG A 122 -16.69 14.20 4.89
CA ARG A 122 -16.32 15.63 4.94
C ARG A 122 -14.83 15.79 5.18
N ILE A 123 -14.11 16.35 4.21
CA ILE A 123 -12.68 16.61 4.28
C ILE A 123 -12.48 18.06 4.75
N THR A 124 -11.72 18.27 5.83
CA THR A 124 -11.37 19.62 6.29
C THR A 124 -10.15 20.15 5.53
N ARG A 125 -10.07 21.48 5.39
CA ARG A 125 -8.92 22.16 4.76
C ARG A 125 -7.59 21.77 5.43
N ARG A 126 -7.61 21.60 6.77
CA ARG A 126 -6.43 21.17 7.54
C ARG A 126 -5.98 19.76 7.16
N GLN A 127 -6.90 18.79 7.04
CA GLN A 127 -6.57 17.43 6.64
C GLN A 127 -5.97 17.39 5.24
N LEU A 128 -6.56 18.15 4.29
CA LEU A 128 -6.02 18.27 2.95
C LEU A 128 -4.62 18.91 2.96
N ALA A 129 -4.42 20.00 3.72
CA ALA A 129 -3.11 20.65 3.84
C ALA A 129 -2.04 19.71 4.44
N CYS A 130 -2.38 18.92 5.49
CA CYS A 130 -1.47 17.93 6.04
C CYS A 130 -1.14 16.82 5.04
N LEU A 131 -2.10 16.37 4.24
CA LEU A 131 -1.90 15.36 3.20
C LEU A 131 -0.95 15.89 2.11
N VAL A 132 -1.17 17.12 1.62
CA VAL A 132 -0.29 17.78 0.66
C VAL A 132 1.11 17.98 1.22
N ALA A 133 1.24 18.42 2.47
CA ALA A 133 2.53 18.60 3.12
C ALA A 133 3.29 17.26 3.25
N ALA A 134 2.62 16.18 3.67
CA ALA A 134 3.25 14.87 3.77
C ALA A 134 3.72 14.33 2.40
N PHE A 135 2.96 14.57 1.35
CA PHE A 135 3.36 14.25 -0.02
C PHE A 135 4.58 15.08 -0.46
N ALA A 136 4.58 16.38 -0.20
CA ALA A 136 5.74 17.23 -0.49
C ALA A 136 6.99 16.73 0.26
N GLY A 137 6.86 16.33 1.53
CA GLY A 137 7.94 15.67 2.26
C GLY A 137 8.41 14.37 1.60
N ALA A 138 7.50 13.54 1.10
CA ALA A 138 7.84 12.33 0.37
C ALA A 138 8.58 12.63 -0.95
N LEU A 139 8.21 13.68 -1.66
CA LEU A 139 8.94 14.16 -2.86
C LEU A 139 10.40 14.53 -2.54
N LEU A 140 10.65 15.22 -1.42
CA LEU A 140 12.00 15.56 -1.00
C LEU A 140 12.86 14.33 -0.71
N VAL A 141 12.27 13.24 -0.23
CA VAL A 141 12.99 11.97 0.02
C VAL A 141 13.21 11.19 -1.27
N MET A 142 12.18 11.05 -2.11
CA MET A 142 12.22 10.22 -3.31
C MET A 142 12.95 10.86 -4.49
N LYS A 143 13.04 12.20 -4.52
CA LYS A 143 13.76 13.01 -5.55
C LYS A 143 13.49 12.52 -6.96
N PRO A 144 12.25 12.54 -7.43
CA PRO A 144 11.93 12.09 -8.78
C PRO A 144 12.66 12.97 -9.81
N GLY A 145 13.43 12.35 -10.70
CA GLY A 145 14.05 13.04 -11.82
C GLY A 145 13.17 12.87 -13.06
N PHE A 146 12.19 13.74 -13.26
CA PHE A 146 11.30 13.68 -14.42
C PHE A 146 12.06 13.92 -15.72
N GLN A 147 12.57 12.83 -16.32
CA GLN A 147 13.23 12.85 -17.63
C GLN A 147 12.23 12.45 -18.72
N GLY A 148 11.45 13.34 -19.12
CA GLY A 148 10.37 13.55 -20.06
C GLY A 148 9.93 12.53 -21.13
N GLU A 149 10.51 11.36 -21.31
CA GLU A 149 10.24 10.55 -22.53
C GLU A 149 9.32 9.32 -22.36
N ALA A 150 9.00 8.87 -21.16
CA ALA A 150 8.23 7.63 -20.98
C ALA A 150 6.77 7.88 -20.60
N THR A 151 6.03 8.59 -21.44
CA THR A 151 4.63 9.01 -21.18
C THR A 151 3.72 7.86 -20.78
N PHE A 152 3.80 6.69 -21.46
CA PHE A 152 2.94 5.55 -21.14
C PHE A 152 3.29 4.93 -19.78
N ALA A 153 4.57 4.78 -19.45
CA ALA A 153 5.00 4.25 -18.16
C ALA A 153 4.64 5.20 -16.99
N THR A 154 4.72 6.51 -17.21
CA THR A 154 4.26 7.54 -16.28
C THR A 154 2.76 7.44 -16.00
N VAL A 155 1.95 7.25 -17.07
CA VAL A 155 0.51 7.01 -16.95
C VAL A 155 0.23 5.71 -16.18
N CYS A 156 0.99 4.63 -16.45
CA CYS A 156 0.87 3.37 -15.71
C CYS A 156 1.20 3.52 -14.21
N ALA A 157 2.23 4.31 -13.86
CA ALA A 157 2.58 4.59 -12.46
C ALA A 157 1.48 5.38 -11.74
N LEU A 158 0.95 6.43 -12.38
CA LEU A 158 -0.16 7.22 -11.85
C LEU A 158 -1.43 6.36 -11.76
N GLY A 159 -1.69 5.51 -12.76
CA GLY A 159 -2.74 4.51 -12.75
C GLY A 159 -2.60 3.52 -11.59
N GLY A 160 -1.36 3.23 -11.17
CA GLY A 160 -1.05 2.46 -9.96
C GLY A 160 -1.57 3.13 -8.70
N GLY A 161 -1.29 4.42 -8.53
CA GLY A 161 -1.81 5.22 -7.42
C GLY A 161 -3.33 5.35 -7.44
N LEU A 162 -3.91 5.58 -8.63
CA LEU A 162 -5.36 5.65 -8.84
C LEU A 162 -6.03 4.31 -8.47
N GLY A 163 -5.51 3.19 -8.97
CA GLY A 163 -6.02 1.85 -8.68
C GLY A 163 -5.98 1.52 -7.20
N ALA A 164 -4.89 1.88 -6.51
CA ALA A 164 -4.80 1.76 -5.06
C ALA A 164 -5.84 2.64 -4.34
N GLY A 165 -6.05 3.88 -4.80
CA GLY A 165 -7.06 4.79 -4.26
C GLY A 165 -8.48 4.22 -4.37
N ILE A 166 -8.85 3.67 -5.54
CA ILE A 166 -10.13 2.98 -5.74
C ILE A 166 -10.23 1.76 -4.82
N ALA A 167 -9.18 0.93 -4.78
CA ALA A 167 -9.15 -0.27 -3.95
C ALA A 167 -9.36 0.05 -2.47
N TYR A 168 -8.72 1.09 -1.93
CA TYR A 168 -8.86 1.50 -0.54
C TYR A 168 -10.20 2.15 -0.25
N THR A 169 -10.80 2.85 -1.22
CA THR A 169 -12.18 3.33 -1.13
C THR A 169 -13.16 2.17 -0.98
N CYS A 170 -13.00 1.12 -1.80
CA CYS A 170 -13.79 -0.12 -1.65
C CYS A 170 -13.58 -0.77 -0.27
N VAL A 171 -12.34 -0.82 0.25
CA VAL A 171 -12.06 -1.33 1.60
C VAL A 171 -12.79 -0.52 2.66
N ARG A 172 -12.81 0.81 2.53
CA ARG A 172 -13.56 1.69 3.45
C ARG A 172 -15.04 1.36 3.45
N GLU A 173 -15.65 1.25 2.27
CA GLU A 173 -17.08 0.92 2.14
C GLU A 173 -17.40 -0.50 2.63
N LEU A 174 -16.56 -1.50 2.31
CA LEU A 174 -16.67 -2.84 2.88
C LEU A 174 -16.59 -2.84 4.41
N GLY A 175 -15.79 -1.95 4.99
CA GLY A 175 -15.73 -1.72 6.42
C GLY A 175 -17.03 -1.18 7.01
N LEU A 176 -17.68 -0.23 6.31
CA LEU A 176 -18.99 0.30 6.69
C LEU A 176 -20.09 -0.76 6.61
N LEU A 177 -20.02 -1.65 5.61
CA LEU A 177 -20.89 -2.84 5.49
C LEU A 177 -20.54 -3.97 6.47
N ARG A 178 -19.57 -3.75 7.36
CA ARG A 178 -19.11 -4.72 8.37
C ARG A 178 -18.62 -6.06 7.79
N VAL A 179 -18.15 -6.06 6.55
CA VAL A 179 -17.55 -7.25 5.94
C VAL A 179 -16.28 -7.63 6.70
N ASN A 180 -16.08 -8.95 6.85
CA ASN A 180 -14.92 -9.48 7.57
C ASN A 180 -13.59 -9.03 6.92
N GLY A 181 -12.67 -8.49 7.73
CA GLY A 181 -11.38 -7.98 7.24
C GLY A 181 -10.49 -9.07 6.66
N ALA A 182 -10.49 -10.27 7.27
CA ALA A 182 -9.71 -11.39 6.75
C ALA A 182 -10.24 -11.86 5.38
N LEU A 183 -11.58 -11.83 5.17
CA LEU A 183 -12.16 -12.12 3.87
C LEU A 183 -11.74 -11.09 2.81
N ILE A 184 -11.68 -9.80 3.15
CA ILE A 184 -11.24 -8.75 2.22
C ILE A 184 -9.79 -9.01 1.77
N VAL A 185 -8.90 -9.33 2.72
CA VAL A 185 -7.49 -9.64 2.41
C VAL A 185 -7.37 -10.94 1.65
N LEU A 186 -8.08 -12.00 2.06
CA LEU A 186 -8.09 -13.30 1.40
C LEU A 186 -8.54 -13.20 -0.06
N PHE A 187 -9.67 -12.54 -0.30
CA PHE A 187 -10.23 -12.40 -1.64
C PHE A 187 -9.26 -11.65 -2.57
N PHE A 188 -8.70 -10.54 -2.11
CA PHE A 188 -7.71 -9.78 -2.88
C PHE A 188 -6.44 -10.58 -3.16
N SER A 189 -5.87 -11.22 -2.13
CA SER A 189 -4.62 -11.96 -2.29
C SER A 189 -4.80 -13.16 -3.20
N ALA A 190 -5.92 -13.87 -3.10
CA ALA A 190 -6.26 -14.96 -4.01
C ALA A 190 -6.44 -14.48 -5.45
N PHE A 191 -7.20 -13.39 -5.65
CA PHE A 191 -7.37 -12.78 -6.96
C PHE A 191 -6.03 -12.35 -7.57
N SER A 192 -5.17 -11.67 -6.78
CA SER A 192 -3.84 -11.24 -7.23
C SER A 192 -2.93 -12.42 -7.56
N THR A 193 -2.99 -13.51 -6.78
CA THR A 193 -2.25 -14.74 -7.06
C THR A 193 -2.70 -15.34 -8.40
N LEU A 194 -4.00 -15.50 -8.60
CA LEU A 194 -4.56 -16.02 -9.85
C LEU A 194 -4.22 -15.14 -11.05
N ALA A 195 -4.30 -13.82 -10.91
CA ALA A 195 -3.95 -12.87 -11.97
C ALA A 195 -2.46 -12.88 -12.33
N SER A 196 -1.58 -13.25 -11.39
CA SER A 196 -0.13 -13.36 -11.63
C SER A 196 0.29 -14.71 -12.24
N LEU A 197 -0.53 -15.75 -12.14
CA LEU A 197 -0.22 -17.11 -12.62
C LEU A 197 0.11 -17.19 -14.13
N PRO A 198 -0.63 -16.55 -15.05
CA PRO A 198 -0.32 -16.62 -16.47
C PRO A 198 1.07 -16.05 -16.81
N PHE A 199 1.46 -14.97 -16.13
CA PHE A 199 2.76 -14.33 -16.33
C PHE A 199 3.90 -15.20 -15.77
N PHE A 200 3.68 -15.85 -14.63
CA PHE A 200 4.62 -16.83 -14.10
C PHE A 200 4.76 -18.06 -15.02
N ALA A 201 3.65 -18.59 -15.52
CA ALA A 201 3.68 -19.77 -16.39
C ALA A 201 4.37 -19.51 -17.74
N ALA A 202 4.29 -18.27 -18.24
CA ALA A 202 4.92 -17.88 -19.51
C ALA A 202 6.45 -17.75 -19.41
N ALA A 203 6.98 -17.31 -18.27
CA ALA A 203 8.42 -17.07 -18.07
C ALA A 203 8.82 -17.30 -16.59
N PRO A 204 8.94 -18.55 -16.13
CA PRO A 204 9.38 -18.83 -14.77
C PRO A 204 10.91 -18.68 -14.65
N ASP A 205 11.34 -17.88 -13.70
CA ASP A 205 12.75 -17.77 -13.34
C ASP A 205 13.14 -18.83 -12.29
N PRO A 206 14.31 -19.45 -12.41
CA PRO A 206 14.81 -20.35 -11.39
C PRO A 206 15.14 -19.55 -10.11
N MET A 207 14.65 -20.01 -8.96
CA MET A 207 14.91 -19.38 -7.65
C MET A 207 15.77 -20.29 -6.77
N THR A 208 16.73 -19.70 -6.08
CA THR A 208 17.49 -20.38 -5.04
C THR A 208 16.65 -20.60 -3.78
N GLY A 209 17.05 -21.55 -2.92
CA GLY A 209 16.39 -21.76 -1.62
C GLY A 209 16.43 -20.51 -0.73
N ALA A 210 17.50 -19.70 -0.80
CA ALA A 210 17.63 -18.44 -0.08
C ALA A 210 16.63 -17.40 -0.60
N GLN A 211 16.47 -17.26 -1.91
CA GLN A 211 15.46 -16.38 -2.52
C GLN A 211 14.04 -16.77 -2.11
N LEU A 212 13.73 -18.08 -2.09
CA LEU A 212 12.42 -18.57 -1.59
C LEU A 212 12.17 -18.19 -0.14
N LEU A 213 13.16 -18.36 0.74
CA LEU A 213 13.05 -17.99 2.16
C LEU A 213 12.82 -16.48 2.34
N VAL A 214 13.55 -15.65 1.60
CA VAL A 214 13.39 -14.21 1.60
C VAL A 214 12.00 -13.80 1.09
N MET A 215 11.48 -14.49 0.06
CA MET A 215 10.13 -14.24 -0.46
C MET A 215 9.02 -14.68 0.49
N ILE A 216 9.25 -15.68 1.35
CA ILE A 216 8.34 -15.99 2.48
C ILE A 216 8.30 -14.79 3.45
N GLY A 217 9.45 -14.22 3.79
CA GLY A 217 9.53 -12.99 4.58
C GLY A 217 8.78 -11.83 3.95
N ALA A 218 8.94 -11.62 2.64
CA ALA A 218 8.20 -10.61 1.87
C ALA A 218 6.68 -10.84 1.95
N GLY A 219 6.22 -12.08 1.84
CA GLY A 219 4.80 -12.43 1.95
C GLY A 219 4.22 -12.21 3.34
N CYS A 220 4.96 -12.56 4.40
CA CYS A 220 4.57 -12.28 5.78
C CYS A 220 4.46 -10.77 6.02
N ALA A 221 5.45 -9.99 5.58
CA ALA A 221 5.44 -8.53 5.68
C ALA A 221 4.30 -7.91 4.88
N ALA A 222 4.03 -8.42 3.67
CA ALA A 222 2.89 -8.02 2.86
C ALA A 222 1.55 -8.31 3.55
N ALA A 223 1.41 -9.45 4.23
CA ALA A 223 0.20 -9.75 5.00
C ALA A 223 -0.01 -8.74 6.12
N VAL A 224 1.04 -8.38 6.89
CA VAL A 224 0.97 -7.30 7.89
C VAL A 224 0.50 -5.99 7.24
N GLY A 225 1.06 -5.63 6.08
CA GLY A 225 0.66 -4.45 5.32
C GLY A 225 -0.82 -4.49 4.93
N GLN A 226 -1.29 -5.58 4.36
CA GLN A 226 -2.67 -5.75 3.87
C GLN A 226 -3.70 -5.79 5.01
N PHE A 227 -3.41 -6.54 6.07
CA PHE A 227 -4.29 -6.55 7.26
C PHE A 227 -4.31 -5.19 7.93
N GLY A 228 -3.16 -4.53 8.04
CA GLY A 228 -3.03 -3.20 8.63
C GLY A 228 -3.86 -2.16 7.89
N VAL A 229 -3.71 -2.01 6.57
CA VAL A 229 -4.46 -1.04 5.77
C VAL A 229 -5.96 -1.36 5.76
N THR A 230 -6.31 -2.66 5.69
CA THR A 230 -7.71 -3.08 5.73
C THR A 230 -8.35 -2.73 7.08
N ALA A 231 -7.67 -2.99 8.19
CA ALA A 231 -8.14 -2.63 9.52
C ALA A 231 -8.20 -1.10 9.71
N ALA A 232 -7.21 -0.38 9.23
CA ALA A 232 -7.14 1.08 9.34
C ALA A 232 -8.37 1.76 8.72
N TYR A 233 -8.68 1.45 7.47
CA TYR A 233 -9.83 2.05 6.77
C TYR A 233 -11.20 1.53 7.26
N ARG A 234 -11.24 0.40 7.94
CA ARG A 234 -12.43 -0.06 8.67
C ARG A 234 -12.66 0.72 9.96
N PHE A 235 -11.60 1.09 10.68
CA PHE A 235 -11.71 1.83 11.93
C PHE A 235 -11.94 3.33 11.75
N ALA A 236 -11.28 3.94 10.76
CA ALA A 236 -11.32 5.39 10.58
C ALA A 236 -11.45 5.78 9.09
N PRO A 237 -12.06 6.93 8.83
CA PRO A 237 -12.16 7.43 7.46
C PRO A 237 -10.78 7.87 6.93
N PRO A 238 -10.51 7.68 5.61
CA PRO A 238 -9.21 7.98 5.02
C PRO A 238 -8.70 9.39 5.27
N HIS A 239 -9.56 10.41 5.22
CA HIS A 239 -9.16 11.80 5.44
C HIS A 239 -8.58 12.08 6.83
N GLU A 240 -8.82 11.21 7.81
CA GLU A 240 -8.24 11.32 9.16
C GLU A 240 -6.88 10.63 9.30
N ILE A 241 -6.61 9.61 8.48
CA ILE A 241 -5.47 8.71 8.69
C ILE A 241 -4.54 8.57 7.48
N ALA A 242 -4.95 8.98 6.27
CA ALA A 242 -4.14 8.77 5.06
C ALA A 242 -2.77 9.45 5.09
N VAL A 243 -2.62 10.55 5.84
CA VAL A 243 -1.33 11.23 6.03
C VAL A 243 -0.28 10.31 6.66
N PHE A 244 -0.70 9.37 7.52
CA PHE A 244 0.21 8.44 8.19
C PHE A 244 0.74 7.33 7.27
N ASP A 245 0.15 7.11 6.08
CA ASP A 245 0.68 6.18 5.08
C ASP A 245 2.06 6.62 4.57
N TYR A 246 2.35 7.93 4.59
CA TYR A 246 3.66 8.45 4.20
C TYR A 246 4.79 8.05 5.16
N THR A 247 4.50 7.56 6.36
CA THR A 247 5.52 6.96 7.25
C THR A 247 6.21 5.75 6.60
N ASN A 248 5.58 5.12 5.62
CA ASN A 248 6.21 4.09 4.80
C ASN A 248 7.52 4.56 4.14
N VAL A 249 7.59 5.82 3.70
CA VAL A 249 8.80 6.41 3.10
C VAL A 249 9.93 6.47 4.12
N ILE A 250 9.60 6.81 5.38
CA ILE A 250 10.57 6.84 6.50
C ILE A 250 11.07 5.43 6.78
N PHE A 251 10.17 4.45 6.92
CA PHE A 251 10.56 3.06 7.18
C PHE A 251 11.41 2.48 6.05
N THR A 252 11.05 2.76 4.79
CA THR A 252 11.83 2.31 3.63
C THR A 252 13.23 2.90 3.64
N ALA A 253 13.37 4.19 3.97
CA ALA A 253 14.67 4.84 4.09
C ALA A 253 15.50 4.28 5.27
N LEU A 254 14.88 3.94 6.39
CA LEU A 254 15.56 3.28 7.51
C LEU A 254 16.09 1.89 7.11
N PHE A 255 15.30 1.09 6.40
CA PHE A 255 15.79 -0.18 5.85
C PHE A 255 16.94 0.04 4.86
N GLY A 256 16.86 1.06 4.00
CA GLY A 256 17.94 1.45 3.08
C GLY A 256 19.24 1.82 3.82
N PHE A 257 19.10 2.57 4.89
CA PHE A 257 20.26 3.00 5.70
C PHE A 257 20.92 1.84 6.44
N PHE A 258 20.14 1.02 7.16
CA PHE A 258 20.72 -0.04 8.01
C PHE A 258 21.22 -1.25 7.23
N PHE A 259 20.61 -1.60 6.10
CA PHE A 259 20.91 -2.83 5.38
C PHE A 259 21.59 -2.62 4.03
N PHE A 260 21.45 -1.45 3.41
CA PHE A 260 22.01 -1.16 2.10
C PHE A 260 23.01 0.02 2.11
N ALA A 261 23.44 0.48 3.29
CA ALA A 261 24.36 1.60 3.48
C ALA A 261 23.94 2.90 2.75
N GLN A 262 22.63 3.09 2.53
CA GLN A 262 22.08 4.29 1.88
C GLN A 262 21.95 5.42 2.90
N VAL A 263 22.92 6.33 2.94
CA VAL A 263 22.90 7.46 3.87
C VAL A 263 21.93 8.53 3.38
N PRO A 264 20.87 8.88 4.16
CA PRO A 264 19.98 9.98 3.81
C PRO A 264 20.74 11.31 3.78
N ASP A 265 20.56 12.08 2.73
CA ASP A 265 21.12 13.43 2.64
C ASP A 265 20.23 14.47 3.35
N LEU A 266 20.66 15.72 3.34
CA LEU A 266 19.96 16.83 4.02
C LEU A 266 18.52 17.02 3.53
N LEU A 267 18.26 16.85 2.21
CA LEU A 267 16.91 16.94 1.66
C LEU A 267 16.01 15.81 2.16
N SER A 268 16.54 14.59 2.28
CA SER A 268 15.81 13.45 2.84
C SER A 268 15.45 13.68 4.30
N VAL A 269 16.38 14.22 5.11
CA VAL A 269 16.14 14.57 6.52
C VAL A 269 15.07 15.66 6.63
N ALA A 270 15.12 16.69 5.79
CA ALA A 270 14.06 17.70 5.71
C ALA A 270 12.70 17.09 5.34
N GLY A 271 12.67 16.19 4.34
CA GLY A 271 11.47 15.47 3.94
C GLY A 271 10.85 14.64 5.07
N PHE A 272 11.67 13.89 5.83
CA PHE A 272 11.19 13.15 7.01
C PHE A 272 10.58 14.08 8.05
N SER A 273 11.22 15.22 8.32
CA SER A 273 10.73 16.21 9.27
C SER A 273 9.36 16.75 8.86
N VAL A 274 9.16 17.03 7.57
CA VAL A 274 7.87 17.47 7.02
C VAL A 274 6.80 16.40 7.17
N ILE A 275 7.11 15.13 6.85
CA ILE A 275 6.16 14.00 7.00
C ILE A 275 5.74 13.86 8.47
N VAL A 276 6.69 13.86 9.40
CA VAL A 276 6.41 13.72 10.84
C VAL A 276 5.57 14.90 11.34
N LEU A 277 5.94 16.13 10.96
CA LEU A 277 5.18 17.33 11.34
C LEU A 277 3.75 17.29 10.82
N ALA A 278 3.55 16.92 9.55
CA ALA A 278 2.21 16.77 8.95
C ALA A 278 1.38 15.70 9.70
N ALA A 279 1.98 14.56 10.06
CA ALA A 279 1.33 13.51 10.82
C ALA A 279 0.94 13.99 12.23
N VAL A 280 1.83 14.69 12.94
CA VAL A 280 1.56 15.26 14.28
C VAL A 280 0.45 16.33 14.20
N LEU A 281 0.51 17.24 13.22
CA LEU A 281 -0.53 18.24 13.02
C LEU A 281 -1.87 17.60 12.69
N SER A 282 -1.90 16.57 11.85
CA SER A 282 -3.13 15.85 11.51
C SER A 282 -3.72 15.11 12.73
N SER A 283 -2.88 14.63 13.66
CA SER A 283 -3.35 13.89 14.85
C SER A 283 -4.09 14.75 15.86
N ARG A 284 -3.83 16.08 15.89
CA ARG A 284 -4.48 16.99 16.84
C ARG A 284 -5.99 17.09 16.57
N PRO A 285 -6.84 17.16 17.58
CA PRO A 285 -8.26 17.38 17.39
C PRO A 285 -8.52 18.72 16.64
N PRO A 286 -9.62 18.84 15.87
CA PRO A 286 -9.97 20.11 15.24
C PRO A 286 -10.08 21.20 16.33
N SER A 287 -9.33 22.28 16.18
CA SER A 287 -9.47 23.46 17.03
C SER A 287 -10.82 24.10 16.70
N GLY A 288 -11.79 24.02 17.60
CA GLY A 288 -13.05 24.73 17.46
C GLY A 288 -14.26 23.82 17.37
N LYS A 289 -14.79 23.46 18.50
CA LYS A 289 -16.20 23.46 18.85
C LYS A 289 -16.30 24.01 20.27
N ILE A 290 -16.43 25.28 20.39
CA ILE A 290 -17.28 25.92 21.36
C ILE A 290 -18.52 26.38 20.60
#